data_e52a3a8f4316054f7d1fc26408cb240a
#
_entry.id   e52a3a8f4316054f7d1fc26408cb240a
#
_cell.length_a   1.000
_cell.length_b   1.000
_cell.length_c   1.000
_cell.angle_alpha   90.00
_cell.angle_beta   90.00
_cell.angle_gamma   90.00
#
_symmetry.space_group_name_H-M   'P 1'
#
loop_
_entity.id
_entity.type
_entity.pdbx_description
1 polymer ?
#
loop_
_entity_poly.entity_id
_entity_poly.type
_entity_poly.pdbx_seq_one_letter_code
_entity_poly.pdbx_strand_id
1 'polypeptide(L)'
;MGATPQGQVDTVVLIHGLWMTPRSWEGWARRYTERGMHVIAPAWPGMDRSVEELRDDPGPIAEQSMATIVAHYDRIIRALPRPPIIMGHSFGGLFAQVLADRGLGAAVVGVHPAAVKGVLKVPLSQLRSGFPILRSPANRGKAVPFTPDDFAYTFGNTMSREDSDRAWRRYAVPGAGRIFFEGAFANLDPRSPARVDFGRTDRAPLLLMAGEVDHVVPASVVRANAGLYQKSRALTAYEQFAGRSHFTVGQDGWEQIADYALDWAMRAAALPREATIASETPRR
;
A
#
# COMPACT_ATOMS: atom_id res chain seq x y z
N MET A 1 7.34 13.88 29.96
CA MET A 1 7.27 13.95 28.49
C MET A 1 8.66 14.32 27.98
N GLY A 2 9.43 13.34 27.52
CA GLY A 2 10.77 13.58 26.96
C GLY A 2 10.62 14.22 25.59
N ALA A 3 11.28 15.35 25.37
CA ALA A 3 11.33 16.00 24.05
C ALA A 3 11.98 15.03 23.04
N THR A 4 11.29 14.74 21.93
CA THR A 4 11.86 13.99 20.81
C THR A 4 13.09 14.74 20.30
N PRO A 5 14.26 14.08 20.10
CA PRO A 5 15.45 14.73 19.60
C PRO A 5 15.15 15.48 18.29
N GLN A 6 15.64 16.71 18.16
CA GLN A 6 15.48 17.51 16.94
C GLN A 6 16.05 16.73 15.75
N GLY A 7 15.17 16.33 14.80
CA GLY A 7 15.53 15.60 13.58
C GLY A 7 14.96 14.20 13.44
N GLN A 8 14.40 13.60 14.48
CA GLN A 8 13.80 12.26 14.40
C GLN A 8 12.41 12.33 13.77
N VAL A 9 12.12 11.39 12.84
CA VAL A 9 10.79 11.22 12.23
C VAL A 9 9.82 10.76 13.32
N ASP A 10 8.68 11.43 13.44
CA ASP A 10 7.67 11.19 14.48
C ASP A 10 6.27 10.90 13.92
N THR A 11 6.11 11.01 12.60
CA THR A 11 4.79 10.92 11.96
C THR A 11 4.76 9.75 10.96
N VAL A 12 3.67 8.96 11.01
CA VAL A 12 3.36 7.89 10.05
C VAL A 12 2.06 8.22 9.34
N VAL A 13 2.08 8.19 8.00
CA VAL A 13 0.90 8.29 7.14
C VAL A 13 0.57 6.89 6.62
N LEU A 14 -0.64 6.39 6.92
CA LEU A 14 -1.13 5.08 6.49
C LEU A 14 -2.14 5.23 5.35
N ILE A 15 -1.89 4.54 4.23
CA ILE A 15 -2.71 4.59 3.02
C ILE A 15 -3.36 3.23 2.79
N HIS A 16 -4.69 3.15 2.91
CA HIS A 16 -5.43 1.91 2.71
C HIS A 16 -5.48 1.48 1.24
N GLY A 17 -5.80 0.20 1.01
CA GLY A 17 -5.95 -0.38 -0.32
C GLY A 17 -7.38 -0.33 -0.86
N LEU A 18 -7.55 -0.88 -2.07
CA LEU A 18 -8.86 -1.15 -2.65
C LEU A 18 -9.64 -2.11 -1.75
N TRP A 19 -10.97 -2.03 -1.75
CA TRP A 19 -11.91 -2.81 -0.93
C TRP A 19 -11.85 -2.54 0.58
N MET A 20 -11.02 -1.60 1.03
CA MET A 20 -10.80 -1.26 2.44
C MET A 20 -11.04 0.22 2.71
N THR A 21 -11.09 0.56 3.99
CA THR A 21 -11.10 1.94 4.50
C THR A 21 -9.93 2.13 5.47
N PRO A 22 -9.69 3.32 6.01
CA PRO A 22 -8.69 3.54 7.07
C PRO A 22 -8.82 2.59 8.26
N ARG A 23 -10.02 2.05 8.50
CA ARG A 23 -10.27 1.07 9.57
C ARG A 23 -9.37 -0.16 9.47
N SER A 24 -8.93 -0.53 8.28
CA SER A 24 -8.00 -1.66 8.10
C SER A 24 -6.65 -1.47 8.82
N TRP A 25 -6.31 -0.24 9.13
CA TRP A 25 -5.09 0.14 9.83
C TRP A 25 -5.26 0.32 11.36
N GLU A 26 -6.47 0.10 11.92
CA GLU A 26 -6.76 0.40 13.33
C GLU A 26 -5.78 -0.25 14.33
N GLY A 27 -5.37 -1.50 14.06
CA GLY A 27 -4.38 -2.21 14.88
C GLY A 27 -3.00 -1.56 14.79
N TRP A 28 -2.51 -1.33 13.57
CA TRP A 28 -1.21 -0.70 13.32
C TRP A 28 -1.17 0.73 13.88
N ALA A 29 -2.22 1.51 13.67
CA ALA A 29 -2.31 2.88 14.17
C ALA A 29 -2.20 2.93 15.69
N ARG A 30 -2.97 2.08 16.41
CA ARG A 30 -2.86 1.97 17.87
C ARG A 30 -1.44 1.57 18.30
N ARG A 31 -0.89 0.49 17.71
CA ARG A 31 0.46 0.00 18.05
C ARG A 31 1.54 1.07 17.84
N TYR A 32 1.47 1.81 16.75
CA TYR A 32 2.45 2.87 16.45
C TYR A 32 2.28 4.07 17.37
N THR A 33 1.04 4.42 17.73
CA THR A 33 0.78 5.46 18.75
C THR A 33 1.33 5.06 20.12
N GLU A 34 1.17 3.81 20.52
CA GLU A 34 1.77 3.26 21.74
C GLU A 34 3.31 3.31 21.73
N ARG A 35 3.92 3.28 20.54
CA ARG A 35 5.36 3.44 20.30
C ARG A 35 5.79 4.92 20.14
N GLY A 36 4.89 5.86 20.43
CA GLY A 36 5.17 7.31 20.44
C GLY A 36 5.10 8.01 19.10
N MET A 37 4.60 7.32 18.05
CA MET A 37 4.42 7.93 16.72
C MET A 37 3.10 8.72 16.66
N HIS A 38 3.12 9.86 15.98
CA HIS A 38 1.91 10.51 15.49
C HIS A 38 1.42 9.79 14.24
N VAL A 39 0.25 9.16 14.31
CA VAL A 39 -0.29 8.35 13.21
C VAL A 39 -1.51 9.02 12.60
N ILE A 40 -1.49 9.19 11.29
CA ILE A 40 -2.63 9.65 10.50
C ILE A 40 -2.96 8.62 9.42
N ALA A 41 -4.23 8.27 9.32
CA ALA A 41 -4.76 7.34 8.33
C ALA A 41 -5.94 7.99 7.59
N PRO A 42 -5.68 8.93 6.66
CA PRO A 42 -6.75 9.60 5.95
C PRO A 42 -7.51 8.63 5.05
N ALA A 43 -8.83 8.82 4.94
CA ALA A 43 -9.64 8.12 3.93
C ALA A 43 -9.31 8.67 2.52
N TRP A 44 -9.59 7.86 1.50
CA TRP A 44 -9.65 8.39 0.14
C TRP A 44 -10.76 9.46 0.05
N PRO A 45 -10.68 10.41 -0.88
CA PRO A 45 -11.67 11.49 -0.99
C PRO A 45 -13.11 10.97 -0.99
N GLY A 46 -13.97 11.51 -0.14
CA GLY A 46 -15.36 11.10 -0.01
C GLY A 46 -15.62 9.76 0.69
N MET A 47 -14.56 9.06 1.12
CA MET A 47 -14.68 7.79 1.84
C MET A 47 -14.49 7.93 3.37
N ASP A 48 -14.57 9.14 3.90
CA ASP A 48 -14.56 9.41 5.35
C ASP A 48 -15.94 9.11 5.96
N ARG A 49 -16.32 7.83 5.91
CA ARG A 49 -17.60 7.27 6.32
C ARG A 49 -17.39 5.86 6.88
N SER A 50 -18.36 5.33 7.59
CA SER A 50 -18.33 3.94 8.08
C SER A 50 -18.38 2.94 6.91
N VAL A 51 -17.96 1.69 7.19
CA VAL A 51 -18.03 0.59 6.22
C VAL A 51 -19.47 0.33 5.77
N GLU A 52 -20.41 0.43 6.71
CA GLU A 52 -21.82 0.23 6.50
C GLU A 52 -22.40 1.30 5.57
N GLU A 53 -22.13 2.59 5.86
CA GLU A 53 -22.59 3.72 5.02
C GLU A 53 -22.02 3.65 3.59
N LEU A 54 -20.75 3.23 3.44
CA LEU A 54 -20.11 3.07 2.12
C LEU A 54 -20.64 1.86 1.33
N ARG A 55 -21.22 0.87 2.01
CA ARG A 55 -21.93 -0.23 1.34
C ARG A 55 -23.32 0.19 0.88
N ASP A 56 -24.02 0.97 1.72
CA ASP A 56 -25.38 1.44 1.43
C ASP A 56 -25.38 2.50 0.33
N ASP A 57 -24.40 3.40 0.35
CA ASP A 57 -24.17 4.43 -0.67
C ASP A 57 -22.74 4.39 -1.19
N PRO A 58 -22.44 3.55 -2.20
CA PRO A 58 -21.11 3.39 -2.75
C PRO A 58 -20.72 4.43 -3.80
N GLY A 59 -21.52 5.48 -4.01
CA GLY A 59 -21.25 6.56 -4.97
C GLY A 59 -19.85 7.14 -4.85
N PRO A 60 -19.39 7.55 -3.65
CA PRO A 60 -18.04 8.09 -3.45
C PRO A 60 -16.92 7.13 -3.88
N ILE A 61 -17.13 5.80 -3.77
CA ILE A 61 -16.19 4.79 -4.22
C ILE A 61 -16.09 4.76 -5.75
N ALA A 62 -17.24 4.84 -6.44
CA ALA A 62 -17.30 4.81 -7.90
C ALA A 62 -16.58 5.99 -8.55
N GLU A 63 -16.53 7.15 -7.89
CA GLU A 63 -15.92 8.38 -8.37
C GLU A 63 -14.39 8.41 -8.28
N GLN A 64 -13.77 7.45 -7.57
CA GLN A 64 -12.33 7.45 -7.33
C GLN A 64 -11.50 7.26 -8.61
N SER A 65 -10.37 7.96 -8.65
CA SER A 65 -9.28 7.72 -9.62
C SER A 65 -7.93 7.70 -8.90
N MET A 66 -6.95 7.01 -9.47
CA MET A 66 -5.59 7.02 -8.92
C MET A 66 -5.03 8.44 -8.81
N ALA A 67 -5.24 9.27 -9.84
CA ALA A 67 -4.74 10.63 -9.87
C ALA A 67 -5.32 11.48 -8.73
N THR A 68 -6.63 11.36 -8.47
CA THR A 68 -7.32 12.08 -7.40
C THR A 68 -6.80 11.67 -6.03
N ILE A 69 -6.62 10.36 -5.81
CA ILE A 69 -6.12 9.82 -4.54
C ILE A 69 -4.68 10.26 -4.31
N VAL A 70 -3.80 10.12 -5.31
CA VAL A 70 -2.40 10.54 -5.18
C VAL A 70 -2.30 12.05 -4.90
N ALA A 71 -3.10 12.89 -5.58
CA ALA A 71 -3.13 14.34 -5.32
C ALA A 71 -3.65 14.68 -3.91
N HIS A 72 -4.60 13.90 -3.39
CA HIS A 72 -5.10 14.05 -2.03
C HIS A 72 -4.00 13.81 -0.98
N TYR A 73 -3.30 12.68 -1.06
CA TYR A 73 -2.21 12.36 -0.13
C TYR A 73 -0.99 13.26 -0.32
N ASP A 74 -0.66 13.67 -1.54
CA ASP A 74 0.41 14.65 -1.83
C ASP A 74 0.16 15.95 -1.04
N ARG A 75 -1.07 16.48 -1.08
CA ARG A 75 -1.46 17.69 -0.34
C ARG A 75 -1.36 17.49 1.18
N ILE A 76 -1.88 16.37 1.71
CA ILE A 76 -1.81 16.07 3.14
C ILE A 76 -0.36 16.00 3.60
N ILE A 77 0.49 15.26 2.89
CA ILE A 77 1.88 15.05 3.27
C ILE A 77 2.70 16.34 3.21
N ARG A 78 2.47 17.17 2.19
CA ARG A 78 3.15 18.48 2.08
C ARG A 78 2.73 19.48 3.14
N ALA A 79 1.54 19.33 3.72
CA ALA A 79 1.07 20.18 4.82
C ALA A 79 1.69 19.80 6.18
N LEU A 80 2.37 18.66 6.28
CA LEU A 80 3.04 18.25 7.51
C LEU A 80 4.32 19.07 7.73
N PRO A 81 4.66 19.38 8.99
CA PRO A 81 5.83 20.18 9.31
C PRO A 81 7.16 19.50 8.97
N ARG A 82 7.14 18.17 8.86
CA ARG A 82 8.31 17.33 8.54
C ARG A 82 7.90 16.16 7.64
N PRO A 83 8.82 15.64 6.78
CA PRO A 83 8.54 14.45 5.98
C PRO A 83 8.18 13.26 6.88
N PRO A 84 7.02 12.61 6.69
CA PRO A 84 6.60 11.46 7.49
C PRO A 84 7.20 10.15 6.94
N ILE A 85 7.05 9.05 7.71
CA ILE A 85 7.05 7.71 7.14
C ILE A 85 5.73 7.52 6.41
N ILE A 86 5.78 7.04 5.16
CA ILE A 86 4.58 6.72 4.37
C ILE A 86 4.47 5.21 4.26
N MET A 87 3.35 4.64 4.72
CA MET A 87 3.08 3.21 4.56
C MET A 87 1.78 3.00 3.81
N GLY A 88 1.79 2.12 2.81
CA GLY A 88 0.59 1.84 2.04
C GLY A 88 0.38 0.35 1.82
N HIS A 89 -0.87 -0.11 1.94
CA HIS A 89 -1.27 -1.49 1.67
C HIS A 89 -1.90 -1.62 0.28
N SER A 90 -1.52 -2.64 -0.47
CA SER A 90 -2.13 -2.94 -1.77
C SER A 90 -2.04 -1.74 -2.74
N PHE A 91 -3.14 -1.21 -3.26
CA PHE A 91 -3.13 0.05 -4.03
C PHE A 91 -2.58 1.23 -3.24
N GLY A 92 -2.79 1.29 -1.91
CA GLY A 92 -2.11 2.27 -1.06
C GLY A 92 -0.59 2.17 -1.14
N GLY A 93 -0.05 0.96 -1.29
CA GLY A 93 1.38 0.72 -1.49
C GLY A 93 1.88 1.13 -2.88
N LEU A 94 1.03 1.05 -3.91
CA LEU A 94 1.30 1.64 -5.22
C LEU A 94 1.35 3.18 -5.09
N PHE A 95 0.36 3.78 -4.41
CA PHE A 95 0.35 5.24 -4.20
C PHE A 95 1.53 5.72 -3.39
N ALA A 96 1.95 4.97 -2.37
CA ALA A 96 3.15 5.27 -1.59
C ALA A 96 4.42 5.32 -2.47
N GLN A 97 4.56 4.41 -3.43
CA GLN A 97 5.67 4.45 -4.40
C GLN A 97 5.60 5.67 -5.32
N VAL A 98 4.41 6.06 -5.80
CA VAL A 98 4.22 7.27 -6.60
C VAL A 98 4.54 8.53 -5.79
N LEU A 99 4.17 8.56 -4.50
CA LEU A 99 4.50 9.68 -3.60
C LEU A 99 6.01 9.76 -3.32
N ALA A 100 6.69 8.61 -3.16
CA ALA A 100 8.15 8.56 -3.09
C ALA A 100 8.81 9.13 -4.35
N ASP A 101 8.28 8.79 -5.53
CA ASP A 101 8.75 9.33 -6.81
C ASP A 101 8.55 10.84 -6.94
N ARG A 102 7.59 11.42 -6.21
CA ARG A 102 7.41 12.87 -6.08
C ARG A 102 8.32 13.53 -5.03
N GLY A 103 9.26 12.79 -4.46
CA GLY A 103 10.19 13.28 -3.43
C GLY A 103 9.59 13.40 -2.04
N LEU A 104 8.46 12.72 -1.78
CA LEU A 104 7.77 12.76 -0.49
C LEU A 104 8.20 11.61 0.42
N GLY A 105 8.08 11.84 1.75
CA GLY A 105 8.40 10.89 2.80
C GLY A 105 9.85 10.94 3.27
N ALA A 106 10.08 10.52 4.51
CA ALA A 106 11.39 10.24 5.09
C ALA A 106 11.82 8.79 4.80
N ALA A 107 10.86 7.87 4.84
CA ALA A 107 10.97 6.48 4.37
C ALA A 107 9.59 6.03 3.87
N VAL A 108 9.56 5.04 2.98
CA VAL A 108 8.32 4.54 2.37
C VAL A 108 8.25 3.02 2.49
N VAL A 109 7.09 2.50 2.86
CA VAL A 109 6.83 1.05 2.97
C VAL A 109 5.60 0.68 2.14
N GLY A 110 5.79 -0.21 1.18
CA GLY A 110 4.70 -0.87 0.47
C GLY A 110 4.41 -2.22 1.12
N VAL A 111 3.26 -2.34 1.77
CA VAL A 111 2.79 -3.60 2.36
C VAL A 111 1.95 -4.32 1.31
N HIS A 112 2.46 -5.41 0.75
CA HIS A 112 1.84 -6.17 -0.35
C HIS A 112 1.37 -5.24 -1.50
N PRO A 113 2.24 -4.35 -2.00
CA PRO A 113 1.83 -3.24 -2.86
C PRO A 113 1.37 -3.72 -4.23
N ALA A 114 0.27 -3.16 -4.73
CA ALA A 114 -0.10 -3.33 -6.12
C ALA A 114 1.03 -2.84 -7.04
N ALA A 115 1.13 -3.46 -8.21
CA ALA A 115 2.21 -3.21 -9.16
C ALA A 115 2.13 -1.79 -9.74
N VAL A 116 3.26 -1.09 -9.76
CA VAL A 116 3.41 0.14 -10.55
C VAL A 116 3.61 -0.18 -12.03
N LYS A 117 3.44 0.81 -12.90
CA LYS A 117 3.69 0.67 -14.34
C LYS A 117 5.13 0.20 -14.58
N GLY A 118 5.29 -0.81 -15.43
CA GLY A 118 6.58 -1.46 -15.76
C GLY A 118 6.67 -2.90 -15.25
N VAL A 119 5.88 -3.27 -14.24
CA VAL A 119 5.76 -4.67 -13.80
C VAL A 119 4.86 -5.43 -14.76
N LEU A 120 5.41 -6.44 -15.43
CA LEU A 120 4.68 -7.22 -16.46
C LEU A 120 4.17 -8.57 -15.95
N LYS A 121 4.49 -8.93 -14.71
CA LYS A 121 4.12 -10.22 -14.14
C LYS A 121 2.66 -10.21 -13.67
N VAL A 122 1.84 -11.13 -14.19
CA VAL A 122 0.42 -11.26 -13.88
C VAL A 122 0.10 -12.73 -13.61
N PRO A 123 0.24 -13.22 -12.36
CA PRO A 123 -0.08 -14.60 -11.99
C PRO A 123 -1.58 -14.90 -12.08
N LEU A 124 -1.94 -16.19 -12.24
CA LEU A 124 -3.33 -16.63 -12.36
C LEU A 124 -4.20 -16.28 -11.12
N SER A 125 -3.63 -16.37 -9.91
CA SER A 125 -4.35 -15.98 -8.70
C SER A 125 -4.75 -14.52 -8.69
N GLN A 126 -3.86 -13.63 -9.18
CA GLN A 126 -4.14 -12.21 -9.34
C GLN A 126 -5.26 -11.96 -10.36
N LEU A 127 -5.24 -12.66 -11.50
CA LEU A 127 -6.33 -12.57 -12.51
C LEU A 127 -7.66 -13.02 -11.89
N ARG A 128 -7.67 -14.13 -11.15
CA ARG A 128 -8.88 -14.61 -10.46
C ARG A 128 -9.37 -13.59 -9.43
N SER A 129 -8.48 -13.01 -8.64
CA SER A 129 -8.82 -11.96 -7.64
C SER A 129 -9.44 -10.72 -8.29
N GLY A 130 -8.98 -10.33 -9.48
CA GLY A 130 -9.48 -9.18 -10.23
C GLY A 130 -10.69 -9.46 -11.10
N PHE A 131 -11.04 -10.73 -11.32
CA PHE A 131 -12.09 -11.12 -12.25
C PHE A 131 -13.46 -10.50 -11.96
N PRO A 132 -13.94 -10.40 -10.70
CA PRO A 132 -15.22 -9.75 -10.41
C PRO A 132 -15.33 -8.33 -10.99
N ILE A 133 -14.23 -7.58 -11.01
CA ILE A 133 -14.19 -6.23 -11.59
C ILE A 133 -13.98 -6.29 -13.11
N LEU A 134 -12.98 -7.06 -13.57
CA LEU A 134 -12.56 -7.06 -14.98
C LEU A 134 -13.54 -7.75 -15.94
N ARG A 135 -14.44 -8.59 -15.44
CA ARG A 135 -15.40 -9.35 -16.26
C ARG A 135 -16.33 -8.47 -17.12
N SER A 136 -16.46 -7.20 -16.82
CA SER A 136 -17.27 -6.26 -17.60
C SER A 136 -16.61 -4.89 -17.69
N PRO A 137 -16.38 -4.33 -18.88
CA PRO A 137 -15.87 -2.96 -19.05
C PRO A 137 -16.76 -1.89 -18.39
N ALA A 138 -18.09 -2.15 -18.28
CA ALA A 138 -19.02 -1.24 -17.58
C ALA A 138 -18.70 -1.08 -16.09
N ASN A 139 -17.95 -2.01 -15.48
CA ASN A 139 -17.53 -1.92 -14.10
C ASN A 139 -16.51 -0.78 -13.87
N ARG A 140 -15.88 -0.26 -14.91
CA ARG A 140 -14.94 0.85 -14.81
C ARG A 140 -15.56 2.09 -14.15
N GLY A 141 -16.84 2.37 -14.37
CA GLY A 141 -17.56 3.52 -13.80
C GLY A 141 -18.35 3.19 -12.54
N LYS A 142 -18.10 2.06 -11.89
CA LYS A 142 -18.90 1.57 -10.78
C LYS A 142 -18.07 1.25 -9.54
N ALA A 143 -18.73 1.30 -8.38
CA ALA A 143 -18.30 0.56 -7.20
C ALA A 143 -18.81 -0.89 -7.35
N VAL A 144 -17.87 -1.83 -7.47
CA VAL A 144 -18.19 -3.24 -7.72
C VAL A 144 -18.32 -3.97 -6.39
N PRO A 145 -19.42 -4.68 -6.13
CA PRO A 145 -19.60 -5.46 -4.92
C PRO A 145 -18.44 -6.41 -4.67
N PHE A 146 -18.05 -6.54 -3.42
CA PHE A 146 -17.00 -7.45 -2.95
C PHE A 146 -17.61 -8.39 -1.92
N THR A 147 -17.86 -9.61 -2.36
CA THR A 147 -18.62 -10.61 -1.58
C THR A 147 -17.77 -11.25 -0.48
N PRO A 148 -18.41 -11.91 0.54
CA PRO A 148 -17.66 -12.73 1.51
C PRO A 148 -16.81 -13.82 0.84
N ASP A 149 -17.27 -14.42 -0.27
CA ASP A 149 -16.52 -15.44 -1.00
C ASP A 149 -15.31 -14.86 -1.72
N ASP A 150 -15.47 -13.66 -2.33
CA ASP A 150 -14.33 -12.93 -2.92
C ASP A 150 -13.29 -12.60 -1.84
N PHE A 151 -13.72 -12.15 -0.66
CA PHE A 151 -12.83 -11.85 0.45
C PHE A 151 -12.12 -13.10 0.96
N ALA A 152 -12.85 -14.21 1.16
CA ALA A 152 -12.28 -15.45 1.62
C ALA A 152 -11.19 -15.98 0.67
N TYR A 153 -11.38 -15.84 -0.65
CA TYR A 153 -10.36 -16.22 -1.62
C TYR A 153 -9.17 -15.26 -1.67
N THR A 154 -9.41 -13.95 -1.59
CA THR A 154 -8.41 -12.91 -1.86
C THR A 154 -7.61 -12.54 -0.62
N PHE A 155 -8.31 -12.18 0.47
CA PHE A 155 -7.71 -11.68 1.72
C PHE A 155 -7.65 -12.76 2.78
N GLY A 156 -8.72 -13.56 2.90
CA GLY A 156 -8.93 -14.53 3.99
C GLY A 156 -8.47 -15.94 3.69
N ASN A 157 -7.66 -16.18 2.65
CA ASN A 157 -7.28 -17.53 2.20
C ASN A 157 -6.44 -18.34 3.19
N THR A 158 -6.03 -17.76 4.31
CA THR A 158 -5.35 -18.44 5.42
C THR A 158 -6.20 -18.48 6.70
N MET A 159 -7.43 -17.97 6.64
CA MET A 159 -8.31 -17.85 7.80
C MET A 159 -9.38 -18.94 7.79
N SER A 160 -9.97 -19.20 8.96
CA SER A 160 -11.23 -19.96 9.00
C SER A 160 -12.34 -19.18 8.26
N ARG A 161 -13.36 -19.88 7.78
CA ARG A 161 -14.49 -19.22 7.13
C ARG A 161 -15.15 -18.20 8.05
N GLU A 162 -15.33 -18.56 9.32
CA GLU A 162 -15.95 -17.66 10.31
C GLU A 162 -15.13 -16.39 10.54
N ASP A 163 -13.81 -16.51 10.68
CA ASP A 163 -12.90 -15.37 10.84
C ASP A 163 -12.87 -14.48 9.59
N SER A 164 -12.83 -15.11 8.41
CA SER A 164 -12.91 -14.41 7.13
C SER A 164 -14.21 -13.62 7.01
N ASP A 165 -15.35 -14.20 7.36
CA ASP A 165 -16.65 -13.53 7.32
C ASP A 165 -16.73 -12.39 8.35
N ARG A 166 -16.12 -12.54 9.54
CA ARG A 166 -16.00 -11.45 10.52
C ARG A 166 -15.14 -10.29 9.98
N ALA A 167 -14.00 -10.61 9.41
CA ALA A 167 -13.10 -9.61 8.82
C ALA A 167 -13.78 -8.89 7.64
N TRP A 168 -14.46 -9.63 6.76
CA TRP A 168 -15.23 -9.03 5.67
C TRP A 168 -16.29 -8.04 6.19
N ARG A 169 -17.10 -8.46 7.18
CA ARG A 169 -18.12 -7.58 7.77
C ARG A 169 -17.51 -6.30 8.33
N ARG A 170 -16.34 -6.41 8.97
CA ARG A 170 -15.70 -5.29 9.65
C ARG A 170 -15.01 -4.30 8.71
N TYR A 171 -14.40 -4.78 7.62
CA TYR A 171 -13.45 -3.99 6.85
C TYR A 171 -13.80 -3.79 5.39
N ALA A 172 -14.50 -4.72 4.76
CA ALA A 172 -14.64 -4.71 3.33
C ALA A 172 -15.70 -3.72 2.83
N VAL A 173 -15.37 -3.00 1.76
CA VAL A 173 -16.28 -2.13 1.02
C VAL A 173 -16.24 -2.51 -0.46
N PRO A 174 -17.21 -2.08 -1.29
CA PRO A 174 -17.15 -2.27 -2.74
C PRO A 174 -15.85 -1.75 -3.34
N GLY A 175 -15.39 -2.37 -4.42
CA GLY A 175 -14.16 -1.97 -5.10
C GLY A 175 -14.40 -0.87 -6.13
N ALA A 176 -13.56 0.18 -6.11
CA ALA A 176 -13.56 1.22 -7.14
C ALA A 176 -13.09 0.62 -8.48
N GLY A 177 -14.04 0.38 -9.39
CA GLY A 177 -13.74 -0.23 -10.68
C GLY A 177 -12.69 0.54 -11.48
N ARG A 178 -12.81 1.88 -11.50
CA ARG A 178 -11.87 2.74 -12.22
C ARG A 178 -10.43 2.55 -11.74
N ILE A 179 -10.20 2.52 -10.43
CA ILE A 179 -8.86 2.30 -9.84
C ILE A 179 -8.29 0.97 -10.31
N PHE A 180 -9.11 -0.09 -10.28
CA PHE A 180 -8.67 -1.41 -10.70
C PHE A 180 -8.33 -1.45 -12.19
N PHE A 181 -9.15 -0.85 -13.06
CA PHE A 181 -8.86 -0.74 -14.50
C PHE A 181 -7.62 0.09 -14.78
N GLU A 182 -7.43 1.23 -14.11
CA GLU A 182 -6.22 2.06 -14.24
C GLU A 182 -4.96 1.27 -13.86
N GLY A 183 -5.01 0.41 -12.82
CA GLY A 183 -3.92 -0.48 -12.42
C GLY A 183 -3.67 -1.62 -13.39
N ALA A 184 -4.73 -2.36 -13.75
CA ALA A 184 -4.64 -3.51 -14.64
C ALA A 184 -4.08 -3.15 -16.04
N PHE A 185 -4.43 -1.98 -16.54
CA PHE A 185 -4.02 -1.48 -17.87
C PHE A 185 -2.91 -0.42 -17.80
N ALA A 186 -2.25 -0.23 -16.65
CA ALA A 186 -1.20 0.76 -16.46
C ALA A 186 -0.07 0.67 -17.49
N ASN A 187 0.29 -0.54 -17.89
CA ASN A 187 1.36 -0.78 -18.88
C ASN A 187 0.98 -0.36 -20.30
N LEU A 188 -0.30 -0.30 -20.62
CA LEU A 188 -0.82 0.12 -21.93
C LEU A 188 -1.08 1.62 -22.02
N ASP A 189 -1.16 2.33 -20.87
CA ASP A 189 -1.39 3.77 -20.84
C ASP A 189 -0.06 4.52 -20.69
N PRO A 190 0.41 5.27 -21.72
CA PRO A 190 1.64 6.06 -21.62
C PRO A 190 1.58 7.16 -20.55
N ARG A 191 0.38 7.63 -20.17
CA ARG A 191 0.13 8.64 -19.15
C ARG A 191 -0.37 8.07 -17.82
N SER A 192 -0.16 6.77 -17.58
CA SER A 192 -0.64 6.09 -16.38
C SER A 192 -0.23 6.81 -15.09
N PRO A 193 -1.18 7.06 -14.16
CA PRO A 193 -0.88 7.59 -12.84
C PRO A 193 -0.03 6.67 -11.96
N ALA A 194 0.09 5.40 -12.34
CA ALA A 194 0.94 4.40 -11.67
C ALA A 194 2.41 4.44 -12.13
N ARG A 195 2.78 5.42 -12.97
CA ARG A 195 4.16 5.57 -13.46
C ARG A 195 5.07 6.11 -12.34
N VAL A 196 6.27 5.54 -12.24
CA VAL A 196 7.38 5.99 -11.40
C VAL A 196 8.68 5.98 -12.20
N ASP A 197 9.64 6.81 -11.82
CA ASP A 197 11.01 6.75 -12.33
C ASP A 197 11.82 5.78 -11.47
N PHE A 198 12.05 4.57 -11.97
CA PHE A 198 12.85 3.57 -11.29
C PHE A 198 14.33 3.95 -11.16
N GLY A 199 14.81 4.90 -11.94
CA GLY A 199 16.19 5.42 -11.88
C GLY A 199 16.40 6.55 -10.89
N ARG A 200 15.32 7.10 -10.30
CA ARG A 200 15.39 8.24 -9.39
C ARG A 200 16.25 7.93 -8.16
N THR A 201 17.31 8.72 -7.93
CA THR A 201 18.31 8.48 -6.88
C THR A 201 18.07 9.30 -5.60
N ASP A 202 17.26 10.36 -5.66
CA ASP A 202 16.97 11.28 -4.56
C ASP A 202 15.64 11.01 -3.84
N ARG A 203 14.96 9.89 -4.17
CA ARG A 203 13.74 9.46 -3.49
C ARG A 203 14.02 8.96 -2.07
N ALA A 204 12.99 8.94 -1.24
CA ALA A 204 13.04 8.29 0.07
C ALA A 204 13.41 6.79 -0.05
N PRO A 205 14.08 6.21 0.97
CA PRO A 205 14.26 4.76 1.10
C PRO A 205 12.93 4.03 0.96
N LEU A 206 12.92 2.89 0.27
CA LEU A 206 11.72 2.12 -0.05
C LEU A 206 11.85 0.67 0.41
N LEU A 207 10.90 0.20 1.23
CA LEU A 207 10.70 -1.21 1.55
C LEU A 207 9.47 -1.74 0.81
N LEU A 208 9.61 -2.85 0.11
CA LEU A 208 8.52 -3.58 -0.50
C LEU A 208 8.36 -4.93 0.20
N MET A 209 7.24 -5.11 0.90
CA MET A 209 6.91 -6.30 1.68
C MET A 209 5.93 -7.17 0.89
N ALA A 210 6.13 -8.49 0.93
CA ALA A 210 5.29 -9.45 0.22
C ALA A 210 4.81 -10.57 1.14
N GLY A 211 3.61 -11.09 0.93
CA GLY A 211 3.11 -12.30 1.55
C GLY A 211 3.30 -13.51 0.65
N GLU A 212 3.81 -14.60 1.21
CA GLU A 212 4.10 -15.84 0.46
C GLU A 212 2.85 -16.40 -0.22
N VAL A 213 1.70 -16.35 0.47
CA VAL A 213 0.45 -16.95 0.01
C VAL A 213 -0.60 -15.89 -0.38
N ASP A 214 -0.16 -14.70 -0.75
CA ASP A 214 -1.02 -13.61 -1.23
C ASP A 214 -1.59 -13.94 -2.62
N HIS A 215 -2.93 -14.00 -2.72
CA HIS A 215 -3.64 -14.26 -3.97
C HIS A 215 -3.89 -13.00 -4.81
N VAL A 216 -3.88 -11.82 -4.20
CA VAL A 216 -4.15 -10.54 -4.87
C VAL A 216 -2.89 -9.96 -5.49
N VAL A 217 -1.80 -9.88 -4.69
CA VAL A 217 -0.50 -9.43 -5.16
C VAL A 217 0.57 -10.47 -4.77
N PRO A 218 0.66 -11.57 -5.51
CA PRO A 218 1.63 -12.62 -5.23
C PRO A 218 3.05 -12.11 -5.05
N ALA A 219 3.83 -12.72 -4.16
CA ALA A 219 5.20 -12.33 -3.83
C ALA A 219 6.09 -12.16 -5.08
N SER A 220 5.83 -12.94 -6.12
CA SER A 220 6.55 -12.83 -7.39
C SER A 220 6.33 -11.51 -8.13
N VAL A 221 5.17 -10.87 -7.93
CA VAL A 221 4.85 -9.54 -8.50
C VAL A 221 5.61 -8.46 -7.73
N VAL A 222 5.56 -8.52 -6.39
CA VAL A 222 6.28 -7.56 -5.52
C VAL A 222 7.80 -7.67 -5.74
N ARG A 223 8.33 -8.90 -5.88
CA ARG A 223 9.74 -9.14 -6.19
C ARG A 223 10.13 -8.55 -7.56
N ALA A 224 9.28 -8.72 -8.57
CA ALA A 224 9.50 -8.12 -9.89
C ALA A 224 9.49 -6.59 -9.81
N ASN A 225 8.58 -6.01 -9.01
CA ASN A 225 8.54 -4.57 -8.76
C ASN A 225 9.84 -4.08 -8.09
N ALA A 226 10.30 -4.75 -7.04
CA ALA A 226 11.56 -4.43 -6.36
C ALA A 226 12.77 -4.51 -7.32
N GLY A 227 12.79 -5.51 -8.20
CA GLY A 227 13.84 -5.68 -9.20
C GLY A 227 13.99 -4.51 -10.17
N LEU A 228 12.90 -3.80 -10.49
CA LEU A 228 12.97 -2.63 -11.37
C LEU A 228 13.72 -1.45 -10.72
N TYR A 229 13.68 -1.33 -9.39
CA TYR A 229 14.39 -0.29 -8.64
C TYR A 229 15.89 -0.51 -8.52
N GLN A 230 16.42 -1.68 -8.91
CA GLN A 230 17.88 -1.92 -8.95
C GLN A 230 18.62 -0.95 -9.88
N LYS A 231 17.90 -0.23 -10.74
CA LYS A 231 18.46 0.85 -11.58
C LYS A 231 18.81 2.10 -10.77
N SER A 232 18.26 2.26 -9.58
CA SER A 232 18.49 3.41 -8.71
C SER A 232 19.54 3.08 -7.64
N ARG A 233 20.34 4.10 -7.25
CA ARG A 233 21.20 4.03 -6.06
C ARG A 233 20.46 4.33 -4.77
N ALA A 234 19.20 4.83 -4.82
CA ALA A 234 18.39 5.02 -3.63
C ALA A 234 18.02 3.67 -3.00
N LEU A 235 18.14 3.57 -1.68
CA LEU A 235 17.88 2.33 -0.94
C LEU A 235 16.51 1.74 -1.30
N THR A 236 16.52 0.49 -1.75
CA THR A 236 15.33 -0.34 -1.93
C THR A 236 15.57 -1.68 -1.27
N ALA A 237 14.66 -2.06 -0.37
CA ALA A 237 14.63 -3.37 0.27
C ALA A 237 13.40 -4.16 -0.15
N TYR A 238 13.53 -5.47 -0.18
CA TYR A 238 12.44 -6.41 -0.39
C TYR A 238 12.44 -7.42 0.74
N GLU A 239 11.27 -7.70 1.31
CA GLU A 239 11.09 -8.71 2.34
C GLU A 239 9.86 -9.56 2.03
N GLN A 240 9.96 -10.88 2.23
CA GLN A 240 8.86 -11.81 2.03
C GLN A 240 8.55 -12.55 3.34
N PHE A 241 7.30 -12.53 3.73
CA PHE A 241 6.83 -13.15 4.96
C PHE A 241 6.10 -14.45 4.67
N ALA A 242 6.54 -15.53 5.30
CA ALA A 242 5.94 -16.85 5.17
C ALA A 242 4.51 -16.86 5.73
N GLY A 243 3.60 -17.58 5.08
CA GLY A 243 2.22 -17.78 5.50
C GLY A 243 1.34 -16.53 5.52
N ARG A 244 1.81 -15.38 4.98
CA ARG A 244 1.01 -14.15 4.94
C ARG A 244 0.16 -14.05 3.70
N SER A 245 -1.15 -13.83 3.93
CA SER A 245 -2.16 -13.55 2.90
C SER A 245 -2.19 -12.05 2.57
N HIS A 246 -3.08 -11.64 1.66
CA HIS A 246 -3.28 -10.21 1.39
C HIS A 246 -3.82 -9.44 2.59
N PHE A 247 -4.49 -10.11 3.55
CA PHE A 247 -4.97 -9.50 4.80
C PHE A 247 -3.89 -9.38 5.88
N THR A 248 -2.63 -9.34 5.53
CA THR A 248 -1.51 -9.26 6.49
C THR A 248 -1.66 -8.15 7.53
N VAL A 249 -2.41 -7.08 7.21
CA VAL A 249 -2.63 -5.94 8.12
C VAL A 249 -3.52 -6.27 9.32
N GLY A 250 -4.31 -7.34 9.25
CA GLY A 250 -5.20 -7.80 10.34
C GLY A 250 -5.18 -9.31 10.55
N GLN A 251 -4.36 -10.07 9.80
CA GLN A 251 -4.15 -11.51 10.00
C GLN A 251 -3.39 -11.74 11.31
N ASP A 252 -3.71 -12.80 12.04
CA ASP A 252 -3.03 -13.16 13.30
C ASP A 252 -1.51 -13.04 13.19
N GLY A 253 -0.88 -12.41 14.20
CA GLY A 253 0.56 -12.08 14.19
C GLY A 253 0.93 -10.89 13.30
N TRP A 254 -0.04 -10.06 12.93
CA TRP A 254 0.20 -8.79 12.20
C TRP A 254 1.14 -7.84 12.94
N GLU A 255 1.21 -7.96 14.26
CA GLU A 255 2.06 -7.13 15.12
C GLU A 255 3.54 -7.23 14.75
N GLN A 256 4.01 -8.44 14.45
CA GLN A 256 5.40 -8.67 14.04
C GLN A 256 5.71 -7.98 12.70
N ILE A 257 4.74 -7.99 11.79
CA ILE A 257 4.84 -7.35 10.47
C ILE A 257 4.84 -5.82 10.63
N ALA A 258 3.97 -5.31 11.51
CA ALA A 258 3.89 -3.88 11.83
C ALA A 258 5.20 -3.38 12.45
N ASP A 259 5.76 -4.11 13.44
CA ASP A 259 7.02 -3.76 14.07
C ASP A 259 8.17 -3.77 13.07
N TYR A 260 8.28 -4.82 12.26
CA TYR A 260 9.31 -4.90 11.22
C TYR A 260 9.26 -3.68 10.29
N ALA A 261 8.06 -3.33 9.82
CA ALA A 261 7.85 -2.20 8.92
C ALA A 261 8.28 -0.87 9.55
N LEU A 262 7.87 -0.62 10.82
CA LEU A 262 8.22 0.62 11.51
C LEU A 262 9.72 0.68 11.83
N ASP A 263 10.30 -0.42 12.35
CA ASP A 263 11.71 -0.47 12.70
C ASP A 263 12.62 -0.28 11.48
N TRP A 264 12.27 -0.90 10.36
CA TRP A 264 12.99 -0.68 9.11
C TRP A 264 12.88 0.79 8.68
N ALA A 265 11.66 1.35 8.68
CA ALA A 265 11.42 2.70 8.21
C ALA A 265 12.13 3.75 9.08
N MET A 266 12.13 3.58 10.41
CA MET A 266 12.83 4.45 11.34
C MET A 266 14.35 4.43 11.11
N ARG A 267 14.95 3.23 10.94
CA ARG A 267 16.38 3.11 10.62
C ARG A 267 16.71 3.74 9.27
N ALA A 268 15.91 3.46 8.25
CA ALA A 268 16.13 3.98 6.90
C ALA A 268 15.99 5.51 6.83
N ALA A 269 15.02 6.09 7.55
CA ALA A 269 14.83 7.54 7.63
C ALA A 269 15.98 8.28 8.34
N ALA A 270 16.71 7.59 9.22
CA ALA A 270 17.87 8.15 9.93
C ALA A 270 19.16 8.14 9.09
N LEU A 271 19.18 7.44 7.96
CA LEU A 271 20.37 7.42 7.08
C LEU A 271 20.52 8.78 6.38
N PRO A 272 21.76 9.32 6.30
CA PRO A 272 22.02 10.50 5.48
C PRO A 272 21.62 10.21 4.03
N ARG A 273 20.90 11.12 3.38
CA ARG A 273 20.49 10.95 1.97
C ARG A 273 21.68 10.74 1.03
N GLU A 274 22.87 11.27 1.37
CA GLU A 274 24.12 11.07 0.63
C GLU A 274 24.73 9.68 0.85
N ALA A 275 24.59 9.07 2.03
CA ALA A 275 25.09 7.72 2.33
C ALA A 275 24.26 6.63 1.62
N THR A 276 23.04 6.92 1.24
CA THR A 276 22.18 6.03 0.46
C THR A 276 22.73 5.82 -0.96
N ILE A 277 23.63 6.69 -1.43
CA ILE A 277 24.26 6.66 -2.76
C ILE A 277 25.56 5.85 -2.78
N ALA A 278 26.18 5.56 -1.63
CA ALA A 278 27.59 5.14 -1.55
C ALA A 278 27.87 3.69 -1.15
N SER A 279 26.89 2.87 -0.80
CA SER A 279 27.16 1.51 -0.29
C SER A 279 26.81 0.42 -1.29
N GLU A 280 27.60 0.25 -2.35
CA GLU A 280 27.83 -1.04 -3.02
C GLU A 280 28.92 -0.88 -4.09
N THR A 281 30.18 -0.84 -3.63
CA THR A 281 31.28 -1.26 -4.49
C THR A 281 31.43 -2.77 -4.30
N PRO A 282 31.27 -3.61 -5.32
CA PRO A 282 31.55 -5.04 -5.19
C PRO A 282 33.03 -5.21 -4.87
N ARG A 283 33.34 -5.79 -3.71
CA ARG A 283 34.69 -6.36 -3.51
C ARG A 283 34.88 -7.47 -4.54
N ARG A 284 35.88 -7.31 -5.37
CA ARG A 284 36.35 -8.31 -6.32
C ARG A 284 36.75 -9.61 -5.60
#